data_be25b68b6dbb967f95ce50de03cb0e68
#
_entry.id   be25b68b6dbb967f95ce50de03cb0e68
#
_cell.length_a   1.000
_cell.length_b   1.000
_cell.length_c   1.000
_cell.angle_alpha   90.00
_cell.angle_beta   90.00
_cell.angle_gamma   90.00
#
_symmetry.space_group_name_H-M   'P 1'
#
loop_
_entity.id
_entity.type
_entity.pdbx_description
1 polymer ?
#
loop_
_entity_poly.entity_id
_entity_poly.type
_entity_poly.pdbx_seq_one_letter_code
_entity_poly.pdbx_strand_id
1 'polypeptide(L)'
;MAGTKLMTMKVKQLEDIGEDVLFDKLASGSSVNSLIKECGIGKRVCYKWMRGVEGREERYYAARKEWANYLAEETLSIADNIADAGDAQVAKVRIDTRKWLAAQANPDNWAARKDPLVQINIQDQHLKALRDLVSEQ
;
A
#
# COMPACT_ATOMS: atom_id res chain seq x y z
N MET A 1 -7.46 -33.11 18.18
CA MET A 1 -6.77 -31.99 17.56
C MET A 1 -7.67 -30.75 17.50
N ALA A 2 -7.81 -30.10 18.64
CA ALA A 2 -8.67 -28.92 18.80
C ALA A 2 -8.26 -27.73 17.91
N GLY A 3 -6.96 -27.57 17.64
CA GLY A 3 -6.44 -26.48 16.83
C GLY A 3 -6.86 -26.49 15.35
N THR A 4 -7.02 -27.68 14.77
CA THR A 4 -7.42 -27.84 13.36
C THR A 4 -8.91 -27.52 13.18
N LYS A 5 -9.76 -27.92 14.12
CA LYS A 5 -11.19 -27.59 14.11
C LYS A 5 -11.43 -26.09 14.24
N LEU A 6 -10.74 -25.45 15.18
CA LEU A 6 -10.84 -24.00 15.39
C LEU A 6 -10.38 -23.21 14.16
N MET A 7 -9.29 -23.66 13.52
CA MET A 7 -8.76 -23.06 12.30
C MET A 7 -9.73 -23.18 11.14
N THR A 8 -10.38 -24.34 10.98
CA THR A 8 -11.39 -24.57 9.95
C THR A 8 -12.62 -23.70 10.16
N MET A 9 -13.07 -23.53 11.42
CA MET A 9 -14.18 -22.66 11.75
C MET A 9 -13.87 -21.18 11.46
N LYS A 10 -12.65 -20.73 11.72
CA LYS A 10 -12.21 -19.37 11.43
C LYS A 10 -12.10 -19.08 9.94
N VAL A 11 -11.60 -20.03 9.16
CA VAL A 11 -11.58 -19.94 7.71
C VAL A 11 -13.00 -19.89 7.15
N LYS A 12 -13.91 -20.73 7.67
CA LYS A 12 -15.31 -20.71 7.30
C LYS A 12 -15.97 -19.35 7.60
N GLN A 13 -15.63 -18.75 8.73
CA GLN A 13 -16.13 -17.43 9.10
C GLN A 13 -15.69 -16.35 8.09
N LEU A 14 -14.46 -16.41 7.59
CA LEU A 14 -13.99 -15.53 6.52
C LEU A 14 -14.74 -15.76 5.21
N GLU A 15 -14.97 -17.02 4.85
CA GLU A 15 -15.75 -17.37 3.66
C GLU A 15 -17.21 -16.89 3.76
N ASP A 16 -17.81 -16.98 4.93
CA ASP A 16 -19.19 -16.53 5.20
C ASP A 16 -19.32 -15.00 5.10
N ILE A 17 -18.30 -14.24 5.52
CA ILE A 17 -18.26 -12.77 5.36
C ILE A 17 -18.11 -12.41 3.88
N GLY A 18 -17.30 -13.16 3.15
CA GLY A 18 -17.01 -12.97 1.73
C GLY A 18 -15.85 -12.01 1.46
N GLU A 19 -15.12 -12.31 0.40
CA GLU A 19 -13.95 -11.51 0.02
C GLU A 19 -14.32 -10.10 -0.39
N ASP A 20 -15.45 -9.90 -1.07
CA ASP A 20 -15.88 -8.57 -1.53
C ASP A 20 -16.08 -7.62 -0.36
N VAL A 21 -16.76 -8.08 0.70
CA VAL A 21 -16.98 -7.28 1.92
C VAL A 21 -15.67 -6.96 2.62
N LEU A 22 -14.76 -7.93 2.71
CA LEU A 22 -13.47 -7.74 3.37
C LEU A 22 -12.58 -6.77 2.59
N PHE A 23 -12.55 -6.90 1.29
CA PHE A 23 -11.74 -6.03 0.42
C PHE A 23 -12.31 -4.63 0.30
N ASP A 24 -13.63 -4.46 0.30
CA ASP A 24 -14.27 -3.15 0.36
C ASP A 24 -13.95 -2.42 1.67
N LYS A 25 -13.96 -3.11 2.79
CA LYS A 25 -13.53 -2.53 4.08
C LYS A 25 -12.07 -2.10 4.05
N LEU A 26 -11.19 -2.91 3.45
CA LEU A 26 -9.78 -2.59 3.30
C LEU A 26 -9.61 -1.34 2.42
N ALA A 27 -10.23 -1.31 1.26
CA ALA A 27 -10.18 -0.18 0.33
C ALA A 27 -10.72 1.12 0.96
N SER A 28 -11.70 1.01 1.86
CA SER A 28 -12.32 2.13 2.57
C SER A 28 -11.53 2.65 3.77
N GLY A 29 -10.32 2.15 4.00
CA GLY A 29 -9.41 2.66 5.03
C GLY A 29 -9.18 1.75 6.22
N SER A 30 -9.82 0.58 6.31
CA SER A 30 -9.54 -0.39 7.37
C SER A 30 -8.18 -1.05 7.13
N SER A 31 -7.38 -1.18 8.19
CA SER A 31 -6.13 -1.93 8.08
C SER A 31 -6.37 -3.43 8.15
N VAL A 32 -5.44 -4.22 7.59
CA VAL A 32 -5.46 -5.68 7.71
C VAL A 32 -5.48 -6.11 9.19
N ASN A 33 -4.72 -5.42 10.04
CA ASN A 33 -4.70 -5.69 11.47
C ASN A 33 -6.06 -5.44 12.14
N SER A 34 -6.76 -4.38 11.76
CA SER A 34 -8.13 -4.11 12.23
C SER A 34 -9.11 -5.20 11.80
N LEU A 35 -9.05 -5.63 10.55
CA LEU A 35 -9.91 -6.71 10.03
C LEU A 35 -9.65 -8.05 10.73
N ILE A 36 -8.39 -8.40 10.92
CA ILE A 36 -7.98 -9.62 11.64
C ILE A 36 -8.52 -9.58 13.09
N LYS A 37 -8.39 -8.46 13.75
CA LYS A 37 -8.83 -8.25 15.12
C LYS A 37 -10.35 -8.32 15.24
N GLU A 38 -11.07 -7.69 14.33
CA GLU A 38 -12.54 -7.71 14.23
C GLU A 38 -13.08 -9.12 14.00
N CYS A 39 -12.45 -9.90 13.12
CA CYS A 39 -12.82 -11.29 12.82
C CYS A 39 -12.31 -12.29 13.86
N GLY A 40 -11.46 -11.90 14.80
CA GLY A 40 -10.90 -12.80 15.82
C GLY A 40 -10.01 -13.91 15.26
N ILE A 41 -9.37 -13.70 14.12
CA ILE A 41 -8.49 -14.66 13.45
C ILE A 41 -7.02 -14.27 13.60
N GLY A 42 -6.13 -15.25 13.50
CA GLY A 42 -4.70 -15.01 13.46
C GLY A 42 -4.24 -14.53 12.07
N LYS A 43 -3.17 -13.76 12.03
CA LYS A 43 -2.55 -13.26 10.81
C LYS A 43 -2.19 -14.38 9.82
N ARG A 44 -1.69 -15.49 10.32
CA ARG A 44 -1.33 -16.67 9.53
C ARG A 44 -2.54 -17.30 8.84
N VAL A 45 -3.67 -17.38 9.52
CA VAL A 45 -4.94 -17.91 8.97
C VAL A 45 -5.44 -16.99 7.86
N CYS A 46 -5.37 -15.70 8.05
CA CYS A 46 -5.75 -14.70 7.07
C CYS A 46 -4.93 -14.85 5.77
N TYR A 47 -3.62 -14.95 5.86
CA TYR A 47 -2.75 -15.14 4.69
C TYR A 47 -2.98 -16.49 3.99
N LYS A 48 -3.22 -17.54 4.75
CA LYS A 48 -3.56 -18.84 4.18
C LYS A 48 -4.88 -18.81 3.41
N TRP A 49 -5.87 -18.11 3.95
CA TRP A 49 -7.15 -17.89 3.28
C TRP A 49 -6.97 -17.10 1.97
N MET A 50 -6.17 -16.05 1.99
CA MET A 50 -5.90 -15.24 0.80
C MET A 50 -5.24 -16.04 -0.33
N ARG A 51 -4.38 -16.99 0.00
CA ARG A 51 -3.70 -17.85 -0.97
C ARG A 51 -4.50 -19.10 -1.36
N GLY A 52 -5.60 -19.36 -0.68
CA GLY A 52 -6.41 -20.57 -0.87
C GLY A 52 -7.25 -20.59 -2.15
N VAL A 53 -7.45 -19.46 -2.80
CA VAL A 53 -8.25 -19.33 -4.03
C VAL A 53 -7.44 -18.52 -5.06
N GLU A 54 -7.39 -19.02 -6.28
CA GLU A 54 -6.71 -18.36 -7.39
C GLU A 54 -7.28 -16.96 -7.64
N GLY A 55 -6.41 -15.99 -7.84
CA GLY A 55 -6.76 -14.60 -8.08
C GLY A 55 -7.16 -13.79 -6.84
N ARG A 56 -7.38 -14.43 -5.69
CA ARG A 56 -7.75 -13.72 -4.45
C ARG A 56 -6.62 -12.83 -3.94
N GLU A 57 -5.39 -13.29 -3.99
CA GLU A 57 -4.22 -12.51 -3.59
C GLU A 57 -4.04 -11.26 -4.48
N GLU A 58 -4.27 -11.37 -5.77
CA GLU A 58 -4.24 -10.25 -6.71
C GLU A 58 -5.31 -9.20 -6.38
N ARG A 59 -6.55 -9.65 -6.08
CA ARG A 59 -7.64 -8.76 -5.65
C ARG A 59 -7.34 -8.09 -4.30
N TYR A 60 -6.67 -8.79 -3.41
CA TYR A 60 -6.18 -8.22 -2.16
C TYR A 60 -5.17 -7.07 -2.41
N TYR A 61 -4.21 -7.26 -3.30
CA TYR A 61 -3.26 -6.20 -3.64
C TYR A 61 -3.92 -5.03 -4.35
N ALA A 62 -4.93 -5.27 -5.17
CA ALA A 62 -5.73 -4.21 -5.78
C ALA A 62 -6.47 -3.38 -4.70
N ALA A 63 -7.08 -4.03 -3.72
CA ALA A 63 -7.70 -3.35 -2.59
C ALA A 63 -6.69 -2.56 -1.75
N ARG A 64 -5.46 -3.05 -1.59
CA ARG A 64 -4.38 -2.32 -0.92
C ARG A 64 -3.94 -1.07 -1.67
N LYS A 65 -3.97 -1.09 -2.99
CA LYS A 65 -3.71 0.12 -3.80
C LYS A 65 -4.77 1.19 -3.59
N GLU A 66 -6.03 0.80 -3.53
CA GLU A 66 -7.13 1.71 -3.19
C GLU A 66 -7.02 2.24 -1.76
N TRP A 67 -6.65 1.41 -0.81
CA TRP A 67 -6.33 1.82 0.55
C TRP A 67 -5.20 2.87 0.60
N ALA A 68 -4.18 2.72 -0.23
CA ALA A 68 -3.10 3.71 -0.36
C ALA A 68 -3.63 5.07 -0.81
N ASN A 69 -4.54 5.09 -1.77
CA ASN A 69 -5.20 6.32 -2.23
C ASN A 69 -6.02 6.97 -1.10
N TYR A 70 -6.77 6.16 -0.35
CA TYR A 70 -7.50 6.64 0.82
C TYR A 70 -6.57 7.29 1.86
N LEU A 71 -5.45 6.65 2.18
CA LEU A 71 -4.46 7.20 3.13
C LEU A 71 -3.87 8.53 2.64
N ALA A 72 -3.58 8.63 1.35
CA ALA A 72 -3.05 9.85 0.77
C ALA A 72 -4.05 11.01 0.83
N GLU A 73 -5.31 10.77 0.53
CA GLU A 73 -6.38 11.77 0.64
C GLU A 73 -6.63 12.18 2.09
N GLU A 74 -6.55 11.23 3.03
CA GLU A 74 -6.69 11.51 4.46
C GLU A 74 -5.62 12.48 4.97
N THR A 75 -4.43 12.51 4.38
CA THR A 75 -3.38 13.48 4.76
C THR A 75 -3.83 14.91 4.58
N LEU A 76 -4.59 15.21 3.52
CA LEU A 76 -5.15 16.54 3.28
C LEU A 76 -6.14 16.92 4.39
N SER A 77 -7.04 16.02 4.72
CA SER A 77 -8.01 16.24 5.82
C SER A 77 -7.32 16.48 7.16
N ILE A 78 -6.26 15.75 7.47
CA ILE A 78 -5.48 15.93 8.70
C ILE A 78 -4.81 17.31 8.69
N ALA A 79 -4.21 17.72 7.58
CA ALA A 79 -3.56 19.02 7.44
C ALA A 79 -4.55 20.18 7.58
N ASP A 80 -5.73 20.05 6.99
CA ASP A 80 -6.77 21.09 6.99
C ASP A 80 -7.45 21.26 8.36
N ASN A 81 -7.37 20.25 9.22
CA ASN A 81 -7.99 20.27 10.56
C ASN A 81 -7.02 20.59 11.71
N ILE A 82 -5.85 21.13 11.42
CA ILE A 82 -4.90 21.56 12.46
C ILE A 82 -5.44 22.83 13.14
N ALA A 83 -5.72 22.74 14.44
CA ALA A 83 -6.29 23.83 15.22
C ALA A 83 -5.22 24.75 15.83
N ASP A 84 -4.08 24.21 16.26
CA ASP A 84 -3.01 24.95 16.90
C ASP A 84 -1.61 24.37 16.62
N ALA A 85 -0.56 25.06 17.08
CA ALA A 85 0.82 24.63 16.87
C ALA A 85 1.19 23.33 17.60
N GLY A 86 0.53 22.99 18.72
CA GLY A 86 0.72 21.72 19.42
C GLY A 86 0.19 20.54 18.62
N ASP A 87 -0.93 20.71 17.95
CA ASP A 87 -1.51 19.71 17.07
C ASP A 87 -0.69 19.49 15.78
N ALA A 88 0.08 20.51 15.35
CA ALA A 88 0.88 20.44 14.13
C ALA A 88 1.93 19.32 14.17
N GLN A 89 2.57 19.06 15.30
CA GLN A 89 3.55 17.97 15.42
C GLN A 89 2.88 16.60 15.35
N VAL A 90 1.75 16.44 16.02
CA VAL A 90 0.96 15.20 15.95
C VAL A 90 0.44 14.95 14.54
N ALA A 91 -0.06 16.00 13.90
CA ALA A 91 -0.52 15.94 12.51
C ALA A 91 0.61 15.55 11.56
N LYS A 92 1.82 16.10 11.73
CA LYS A 92 2.99 15.74 10.93
C LYS A 92 3.31 14.25 11.02
N VAL A 93 3.34 13.68 12.22
CA VAL A 93 3.60 12.25 12.42
C VAL A 93 2.52 11.40 11.73
N ARG A 94 1.26 11.77 11.85
CA ARG A 94 0.14 11.08 11.18
C ARG A 94 0.24 11.16 9.67
N ILE A 95 0.56 12.31 9.12
CA ILE A 95 0.73 12.53 7.69
C ILE A 95 1.93 11.73 7.16
N ASP A 96 3.08 11.83 7.81
CA ASP A 96 4.29 11.13 7.38
C ASP A 96 4.11 9.60 7.41
N THR A 97 3.44 9.08 8.41
CA THR A 97 3.12 7.65 8.51
C THR A 97 2.21 7.19 7.35
N ARG A 98 1.16 7.96 7.04
CA ARG A 98 0.25 7.65 5.94
C ARG A 98 0.93 7.74 4.57
N LYS A 99 1.75 8.75 4.37
CA LYS A 99 2.56 8.88 3.14
C LYS A 99 3.49 7.69 2.94
N TRP A 100 4.15 7.26 4.00
CA TRP A 100 5.01 6.08 3.94
C TRP A 100 4.23 4.81 3.61
N LEU A 101 3.10 4.59 4.27
CA LEU A 101 2.23 3.43 4.01
C LEU A 101 1.65 3.44 2.60
N ALA A 102 1.22 4.60 2.11
CA ALA A 102 0.73 4.77 0.75
C ALA A 102 1.81 4.44 -0.29
N ALA A 103 3.04 4.90 -0.08
CA ALA A 103 4.19 4.61 -0.94
C ALA A 103 4.53 3.12 -0.97
N GLN A 104 4.40 2.40 0.15
CA GLN A 104 4.62 0.96 0.23
C GLN A 104 3.51 0.16 -0.46
N ALA A 105 2.25 0.55 -0.30
CA ALA A 105 1.11 -0.17 -0.86
C ALA A 105 0.87 0.13 -2.34
N ASN A 106 1.20 1.32 -2.81
CA ASN A 106 1.06 1.74 -4.20
C ASN A 106 2.25 2.62 -4.64
N PRO A 107 3.42 2.02 -4.85
CA PRO A 107 4.63 2.76 -5.17
C PRO A 107 4.56 3.49 -6.52
N ASP A 108 3.80 2.99 -7.48
CA ASP A 108 3.65 3.61 -8.79
C ASP A 108 3.06 5.02 -8.71
N ASN A 109 2.11 5.23 -7.80
CA ASN A 109 1.44 6.51 -7.62
C ASN A 109 2.05 7.37 -6.51
N TRP A 110 2.57 6.77 -5.46
CA TRP A 110 2.90 7.49 -4.22
C TRP A 110 4.37 7.42 -3.79
N ALA A 111 5.20 6.56 -4.39
CA ALA A 111 6.63 6.57 -4.11
C ALA A 111 7.30 7.80 -4.73
N ALA A 112 8.30 8.33 -4.04
CA ALA A 112 9.15 9.38 -4.58
C ALA A 112 9.82 8.86 -5.86
N ARG A 113 9.56 9.51 -7.00
CA ARG A 113 10.20 9.18 -8.26
C ARG A 113 11.67 9.58 -8.20
N LYS A 114 12.54 8.58 -8.19
CA LYS A 114 13.92 8.80 -8.66
C LYS A 114 13.84 8.78 -10.18
N ASP A 115 14.10 9.90 -10.81
CA ASP A 115 14.01 10.01 -12.26
C ASP A 115 15.31 9.52 -12.91
N PRO A 116 15.47 8.21 -13.20
CA PRO A 116 16.68 7.69 -13.83
C PRO A 116 16.81 8.13 -15.29
N LEU A 117 15.72 8.56 -15.92
CA LEU A 117 15.66 8.97 -17.31
C LEU A 117 16.47 10.24 -17.57
N VAL A 118 16.52 11.18 -16.62
CA VAL A 118 17.31 12.41 -16.75
C VAL A 118 18.81 12.13 -16.74
N GLN A 119 19.27 11.21 -15.90
CA GLN A 119 20.69 10.82 -15.85
C GLN A 119 21.14 10.09 -17.12
N ILE A 120 20.31 9.20 -17.67
CA ILE A 120 20.60 8.46 -18.90
C ILE A 120 20.67 9.43 -20.09
N ASN A 121 19.76 10.38 -20.19
CA ASN A 121 19.77 11.39 -21.27
C ASN A 121 21.01 12.29 -21.22
N ILE A 122 21.49 12.67 -20.05
CA ILE A 122 22.72 13.46 -19.90
C ILE A 122 23.94 12.66 -20.34
N GLN A 123 24.00 11.37 -19.97
CA GLN A 123 25.10 10.49 -20.38
C GLN A 123 25.08 10.25 -21.89
N ASP A 124 23.92 10.01 -22.48
CA ASP A 124 23.78 9.82 -23.92
C ASP A 124 24.15 11.07 -24.72
N GLN A 125 23.75 12.24 -24.27
CA GLN A 125 24.14 13.53 -24.88
C GLN A 125 25.63 13.77 -24.78
N HIS A 126 26.24 13.43 -23.66
CA HIS A 126 27.67 13.55 -23.45
C HIS A 126 28.47 12.61 -24.35
N LEU A 127 28.05 11.36 -24.45
CA LEU A 127 28.65 10.35 -25.37
C LEU A 127 28.49 10.76 -26.83
N LYS A 128 27.34 11.31 -27.21
CA LYS A 128 27.09 11.81 -28.54
C LYS A 128 28.03 12.97 -28.87
N ALA A 129 28.18 13.94 -27.99
CA ALA A 129 29.09 15.07 -28.15
C ALA A 129 30.55 14.62 -28.30
N LEU A 130 31.00 13.62 -27.54
CA LEU A 130 32.34 13.04 -27.67
C LEU A 130 32.55 12.33 -29.02
N ARG A 131 31.54 11.59 -29.50
CA ARG A 131 31.61 10.94 -30.83
C ARG A 131 31.69 11.94 -31.96
N ASP A 132 30.91 13.03 -31.88
CA ASP A 132 30.92 14.08 -32.86
C ASP A 132 32.29 14.78 -32.93
N LEU A 133 32.94 15.01 -31.78
CA LEU A 133 34.30 15.54 -31.71
C LEU A 133 35.37 14.62 -32.34
N VAL A 134 35.22 13.32 -32.21
CA VAL A 134 36.14 12.32 -32.78
C VAL A 134 35.92 12.18 -34.26
N SER A 135 34.71 12.36 -34.80
CA SER A 135 34.40 12.26 -36.22
C SER A 135 34.83 13.48 -37.03
N GLU A 136 35.12 14.63 -36.42
CA GLU A 136 35.63 15.84 -37.07
C GLU A 136 37.17 15.86 -37.24
N GLN A 137 37.86 14.84 -36.74
CA GLN A 137 39.30 14.62 -36.95
C GLN A 137 39.56 13.61 -38.06
#